data_9c1bed6d98c3724dbf4a26ca302f4314
#
_entry.id   9c1bed6d98c3724dbf4a26ca302f4314
#
_cell.length_a   1.000
_cell.length_b   1.000
_cell.length_c   1.000
_cell.angle_alpha   90.00
_cell.angle_beta   90.00
_cell.angle_gamma   90.00
#
_symmetry.space_group_name_H-M   'P 1'
#
loop_
_entity.id
_entity.type
_entity.pdbx_description
1 polymer ?
#
loop_
_entity_poly.entity_id
_entity_poly.type
_entity_poly.pdbx_seq_one_letter_code
_entity_poly.pdbx_strand_id
1 'polypeptide(L)'
;MKTKDFTLQLKNLTEDGTFEGYGSIFGNVDAYGEKVMPGAFVESLAKHRREGTNVLMLWQHDPDNPIGVWEDLAEDAKGLYGKGRLILEIQKAREVRALMLQKAIGGLSIGYREIETEPDGNVRLLKKLELYEISPVAFPANRRARIEAVKFGELEALARRGERLQELARCFRXGEPMPAKEFEEILRDAGFPKSAAVQIASVGYAKAIRSESEGSKANEQAAFLQALLRG
;
A
#
# COMPACT_ATOMS: atom_id res chain seq x y z
N MET A 1 21.37 -8.66 -19.83
CA MET A 1 20.38 -8.85 -18.76
C MET A 1 19.03 -9.07 -19.41
N LYS A 2 18.29 -10.07 -18.98
CA LYS A 2 16.89 -10.29 -19.41
C LYS A 2 15.95 -9.68 -18.36
N THR A 3 14.82 -9.19 -18.80
CA THR A 3 13.79 -8.60 -17.93
C THR A 3 12.48 -9.38 -18.05
N LYS A 4 11.74 -9.43 -16.97
CA LYS A 4 10.48 -10.15 -16.90
C LYS A 4 9.51 -9.41 -15.98
N ASP A 5 8.38 -9.05 -16.52
CA ASP A 5 7.44 -8.14 -15.90
C ASP A 5 6.26 -8.88 -15.27
N PHE A 6 5.92 -8.51 -14.05
CA PHE A 6 4.78 -9.05 -13.31
C PHE A 6 3.95 -7.91 -12.75
N THR A 7 2.66 -8.11 -12.61
CA THR A 7 1.83 -7.04 -12.04
C THR A 7 2.05 -6.93 -10.54
N LEU A 8 2.37 -5.73 -10.14
CA LEU A 8 2.45 -5.35 -8.73
C LEU A 8 1.06 -5.40 -8.11
N GLN A 9 0.86 -6.32 -7.19
CA GLN A 9 -0.22 -6.16 -6.22
C GLN A 9 0.32 -5.24 -5.13
N LEU A 10 0.03 -3.94 -5.28
CA LEU A 10 0.39 -2.95 -4.26
C LEU A 10 -0.47 -3.19 -3.03
N LYS A 11 0.07 -3.95 -2.10
CA LYS A 11 -0.47 -4.02 -0.74
C LYS A 11 0.25 -2.97 0.07
N ASN A 12 -0.47 -1.99 0.58
CA ASN A 12 0.04 -1.05 1.60
C ASN A 12 1.17 -0.12 1.16
N LEU A 13 0.95 0.74 0.16
CA LEU A 13 1.88 1.87 -0.04
C LEU A 13 1.63 2.92 1.05
N THR A 14 2.58 3.07 1.94
CA THR A 14 2.50 3.94 3.12
C THR A 14 3.04 5.35 2.85
N GLU A 15 2.86 6.26 3.80
CA GLU A 15 3.38 7.63 3.72
C GLU A 15 4.90 7.67 3.66
N ASP A 16 5.57 6.74 4.31
CA ASP A 16 7.03 6.61 4.30
C ASP A 16 7.59 5.92 3.05
N GLY A 17 6.73 5.56 2.09
CA GLY A 17 7.14 4.94 0.83
C GLY A 17 7.23 3.42 0.86
N THR A 18 6.84 2.77 1.96
CA THR A 18 6.85 1.30 2.05
C THR A 18 5.71 0.69 1.22
N PHE A 19 6.00 -0.38 0.51
CA PHE A 19 5.01 -1.13 -0.28
C PHE A 19 5.42 -2.61 -0.36
N GLU A 20 4.46 -3.45 -0.74
CA GLU A 20 4.69 -4.90 -0.90
C GLU A 20 4.09 -5.39 -2.22
N GLY A 21 4.65 -6.46 -2.73
CA GLY A 21 4.14 -7.06 -3.96
C GLY A 21 4.95 -8.27 -4.39
N TYR A 22 4.61 -8.77 -5.56
CA TYR A 22 5.29 -9.92 -6.15
C TYR A 22 6.10 -9.45 -7.35
N GLY A 23 7.41 -9.66 -7.32
CA GLY A 23 8.31 -9.42 -8.45
C GLY A 23 8.18 -10.49 -9.52
N SER A 24 7.71 -11.69 -9.15
CA SER A 24 7.46 -12.81 -10.07
C SER A 24 6.35 -13.70 -9.49
N ILE A 25 5.50 -14.23 -10.36
CA ILE A 25 4.47 -15.22 -9.99
C ILE A 25 4.90 -16.57 -10.60
N PHE A 26 4.83 -17.64 -9.81
CA PHE A 26 5.20 -18.98 -10.27
C PHE A 26 4.11 -19.62 -11.13
N GLY A 27 4.52 -20.46 -12.03
CA GLY A 27 3.66 -21.38 -12.75
C GLY A 27 2.86 -20.78 -13.91
N ASN A 28 2.81 -19.47 -14.07
CA ASN A 28 2.14 -18.87 -15.23
C ASN A 28 3.13 -18.69 -16.40
N VAL A 29 2.64 -18.90 -17.60
CA VAL A 29 3.42 -18.63 -18.82
C VAL A 29 3.26 -17.14 -19.17
N ASP A 30 4.37 -16.46 -19.39
CA ASP A 30 4.39 -15.04 -19.72
C ASP A 30 4.33 -14.79 -21.24
N ALA A 31 4.46 -13.51 -21.63
CA ALA A 31 4.39 -13.09 -23.03
C ALA A 31 5.56 -13.63 -23.90
N TYR A 32 6.63 -14.10 -23.26
CA TYR A 32 7.79 -14.67 -23.96
C TYR A 32 7.77 -16.20 -24.03
N GLY A 33 6.70 -16.82 -23.54
CA GLY A 33 6.60 -18.29 -23.48
C GLY A 33 7.43 -18.90 -22.35
N GLU A 34 7.72 -18.12 -21.32
CA GLU A 34 8.55 -18.54 -20.18
C GLU A 34 7.72 -18.71 -18.91
N LYS A 35 8.15 -19.62 -18.06
CA LYS A 35 7.47 -19.98 -16.82
C LYS A 35 8.49 -20.08 -15.71
N VAL A 36 8.38 -19.20 -14.71
CA VAL A 36 9.25 -19.27 -13.53
C VAL A 36 8.78 -20.37 -12.60
N MET A 37 9.70 -21.19 -12.19
CA MET A 37 9.42 -22.35 -11.32
C MET A 37 9.71 -22.01 -9.86
N PRO A 38 8.98 -22.60 -8.89
CA PRO A 38 9.35 -22.47 -7.49
C PRO A 38 10.80 -22.90 -7.25
N GLY A 39 11.53 -22.17 -6.43
CA GLY A 39 12.95 -22.40 -6.17
C GLY A 39 13.88 -21.59 -7.05
N ALA A 40 13.36 -20.89 -8.06
CA ALA A 40 14.18 -20.22 -9.07
C ALA A 40 15.10 -19.12 -8.48
N PHE A 41 14.72 -18.48 -7.39
CA PHE A 41 15.46 -17.37 -6.79
C PHE A 41 16.19 -17.74 -5.50
N VAL A 42 16.01 -18.94 -4.96
CA VAL A 42 16.52 -19.34 -3.64
C VAL A 42 18.03 -19.15 -3.53
N GLU A 43 18.79 -19.65 -4.53
CA GLU A 43 20.26 -19.54 -4.53
C GLU A 43 20.72 -18.10 -4.66
N SER A 44 20.05 -17.31 -5.51
CA SER A 44 20.40 -15.91 -5.71
C SER A 44 20.16 -15.07 -4.43
N LEU A 45 19.01 -15.25 -3.79
CA LEU A 45 18.71 -14.56 -2.53
C LEU A 45 19.69 -14.98 -1.41
N ALA A 46 20.04 -16.25 -1.35
CA ALA A 46 21.04 -16.75 -0.39
C ALA A 46 22.42 -16.16 -0.68
N LYS A 47 22.79 -16.00 -1.96
CA LYS A 47 24.03 -15.37 -2.38
C LYS A 47 24.08 -13.91 -1.91
N HIS A 48 23.03 -13.12 -2.19
CA HIS A 48 22.95 -11.72 -1.74
C HIS A 48 23.14 -11.60 -0.22
N ARG A 49 22.45 -12.45 0.55
CA ARG A 49 22.56 -12.45 2.03
C ARG A 49 24.00 -12.77 2.48
N ARG A 50 24.63 -13.76 1.88
CA ARG A 50 26.00 -14.18 2.23
C ARG A 50 27.04 -13.11 1.88
N GLU A 51 26.84 -12.44 0.74
CA GLU A 51 27.81 -11.44 0.22
C GLU A 51 27.54 -10.03 0.76
N GLY A 52 26.45 -9.82 1.49
CA GLY A 52 26.07 -8.50 1.98
C GLY A 52 25.67 -7.54 0.86
N THR A 53 25.16 -8.08 -0.26
CA THR A 53 24.69 -7.28 -1.40
C THR A 53 23.16 -7.27 -1.43
N ASN A 54 22.60 -6.33 -2.17
CA ASN A 54 21.15 -6.19 -2.28
C ASN A 54 20.67 -6.33 -3.73
N VAL A 55 19.47 -6.88 -3.90
CA VAL A 55 18.72 -6.77 -5.15
C VAL A 55 18.35 -5.30 -5.31
N LEU A 56 18.62 -4.71 -6.48
CA LEU A 56 18.38 -3.28 -6.69
C LEU A 56 16.91 -2.99 -6.91
N MET A 57 16.46 -1.79 -6.50
CA MET A 57 15.16 -1.25 -6.87
C MET A 57 15.38 -0.07 -7.81
N LEU A 58 15.10 -0.28 -9.10
CA LEU A 58 15.38 0.70 -10.15
C LEU A 58 14.05 1.26 -10.71
N TRP A 59 14.10 2.40 -11.34
CA TRP A 59 13.01 2.91 -12.15
C TRP A 59 13.10 2.36 -13.57
N GLN A 60 12.09 1.57 -13.99
CA GLN A 60 11.98 1.08 -15.38
C GLN A 60 13.25 0.33 -15.86
N HIS A 61 13.89 -0.45 -14.99
CA HIS A 61 15.13 -1.17 -15.28
C HIS A 61 16.35 -0.27 -15.57
N ASP A 62 16.26 1.00 -15.24
CA ASP A 62 17.33 1.97 -15.52
C ASP A 62 18.37 1.98 -14.38
N PRO A 63 19.60 1.50 -14.61
CA PRO A 63 20.61 1.44 -13.56
C PRO A 63 21.05 2.81 -13.05
N ASP A 64 20.81 3.88 -13.82
CA ASP A 64 21.13 5.24 -13.39
C ASP A 64 20.06 5.84 -12.47
N ASN A 65 18.93 5.12 -12.29
CA ASN A 65 17.80 5.58 -11.48
C ASN A 65 17.42 4.59 -10.38
N PRO A 66 18.29 4.36 -9.37
CA PRO A 66 17.89 3.63 -8.18
C PRO A 66 16.93 4.49 -7.36
N ILE A 67 15.80 3.90 -6.93
CA ILE A 67 14.69 4.64 -6.29
C ILE A 67 14.34 4.14 -4.89
N GLY A 68 14.94 3.04 -4.45
CA GLY A 68 14.56 2.45 -3.16
C GLY A 68 15.38 1.23 -2.80
N VAL A 69 14.92 0.54 -1.78
CA VAL A 69 15.57 -0.67 -1.26
C VAL A 69 14.51 -1.77 -1.03
N TRP A 70 14.90 -3.00 -1.19
CA TRP A 70 14.10 -4.16 -0.79
C TRP A 70 14.52 -4.53 0.63
N GLU A 71 13.59 -4.38 1.58
CA GLU A 71 13.79 -4.67 3.00
C GLU A 71 13.66 -6.17 3.28
N ASP A 72 12.79 -6.83 2.54
CA ASP A 72 12.62 -8.28 2.62
C ASP A 72 12.30 -8.84 1.24
N LEU A 73 12.93 -9.95 0.90
CA LEU A 73 12.69 -10.69 -0.34
C LEU A 73 12.70 -12.19 -0.03
N ALA A 74 11.64 -12.86 -0.39
CA ALA A 74 11.51 -14.31 -0.17
C ALA A 74 10.61 -14.96 -1.21
N GLU A 75 10.82 -16.23 -1.46
CA GLU A 75 9.85 -17.04 -2.20
C GLU A 75 8.77 -17.55 -1.25
N ASP A 76 7.52 -17.50 -1.69
CA ASP A 76 6.40 -18.18 -1.06
C ASP A 76 5.71 -19.10 -2.08
N ALA A 77 4.55 -19.67 -1.72
CA ALA A 77 3.82 -20.58 -2.60
C ALA A 77 3.31 -19.92 -3.89
N LYS A 78 3.20 -18.58 -3.91
CA LYS A 78 2.67 -17.80 -5.04
C LYS A 78 3.78 -17.28 -5.95
N GLY A 79 4.94 -16.92 -5.39
CA GLY A 79 6.01 -16.31 -6.18
C GLY A 79 7.12 -15.69 -5.38
N LEU A 80 7.85 -14.76 -6.00
CA LEU A 80 8.89 -13.94 -5.37
C LEU A 80 8.23 -12.73 -4.72
N TYR A 81 7.99 -12.82 -3.43
CA TYR A 81 7.40 -11.75 -2.61
C TYR A 81 8.49 -10.78 -2.19
N GLY A 82 8.16 -9.47 -2.22
CA GLY A 82 9.04 -8.42 -1.74
C GLY A 82 8.31 -7.37 -0.93
N LYS A 83 8.95 -6.94 0.14
CA LYS A 83 8.62 -5.72 0.87
C LYS A 83 9.73 -4.71 0.59
N GLY A 84 9.36 -3.58 0.01
CA GLY A 84 10.30 -2.55 -0.39
C GLY A 84 9.91 -1.18 0.15
N ARG A 85 10.87 -0.27 0.14
CA ARG A 85 10.66 1.11 0.54
C ARG A 85 11.34 2.05 -0.46
N LEU A 86 10.55 2.98 -0.99
CA LEU A 86 11.05 4.08 -1.82
C LEU A 86 11.83 5.06 -0.93
N ILE A 87 12.99 5.50 -1.39
CA ILE A 87 13.81 6.50 -0.68
C ILE A 87 13.29 7.89 -1.07
N LEU A 88 12.38 8.45 -0.25
CA LEU A 88 11.65 9.68 -0.59
C LEU A 88 12.54 10.94 -0.61
N GLU A 89 13.79 10.84 -0.17
CA GLU A 89 14.81 11.88 -0.35
C GLU A 89 15.19 12.04 -1.82
N ILE A 90 15.05 10.98 -2.63
CA ILE A 90 15.31 10.98 -4.07
C ILE A 90 14.08 11.53 -4.81
N GLN A 91 14.27 12.53 -5.67
CA GLN A 91 13.16 13.13 -6.43
C GLN A 91 12.41 12.08 -7.27
N LYS A 92 13.14 11.22 -8.00
CA LYS A 92 12.54 10.18 -8.84
C LYS A 92 11.66 9.23 -8.01
N ALA A 93 12.07 8.88 -6.79
CA ALA A 93 11.29 8.01 -5.90
C ALA A 93 9.96 8.66 -5.49
N ARG A 94 9.95 9.98 -5.22
CA ARG A 94 8.70 10.73 -4.94
C ARG A 94 7.76 10.74 -6.15
N GLU A 95 8.31 10.94 -7.34
CA GLU A 95 7.54 10.90 -8.61
C GLU A 95 6.92 9.51 -8.82
N VAL A 96 7.72 8.45 -8.63
CA VAL A 96 7.26 7.06 -8.74
C VAL A 96 6.16 6.77 -7.71
N ARG A 97 6.35 7.21 -6.45
CA ARG A 97 5.31 7.07 -5.42
C ARG A 97 4.00 7.72 -5.84
N ALA A 98 4.07 8.95 -6.37
CA ALA A 98 2.87 9.66 -6.84
C ALA A 98 2.16 8.89 -7.97
N LEU A 99 2.93 8.32 -8.91
CA LEU A 99 2.38 7.50 -10.00
C LEU A 99 1.76 6.19 -9.48
N MET A 100 2.37 5.55 -8.49
CA MET A 100 1.85 4.33 -7.84
C MET A 100 0.53 4.64 -7.11
N LEU A 101 0.47 5.76 -6.37
CA LEU A 101 -0.74 6.20 -5.67
C LEU A 101 -1.91 6.46 -6.63
N GLN A 102 -1.62 7.00 -7.80
CA GLN A 102 -2.64 7.24 -8.83
C GLN A 102 -2.89 6.00 -9.70
N LYS A 103 -2.25 4.87 -9.41
CA LYS A 103 -2.36 3.62 -10.18
C LYS A 103 -1.90 3.77 -11.65
N ALA A 104 -1.13 4.82 -11.95
CA ALA A 104 -0.51 4.99 -13.27
C ALA A 104 0.61 3.98 -13.49
N ILE A 105 1.18 3.48 -12.39
CA ILE A 105 2.18 2.41 -12.37
C ILE A 105 1.72 1.36 -11.38
N GLY A 106 1.68 0.12 -11.84
CA GLY A 106 1.19 -0.98 -11.00
C GLY A 106 1.83 -2.31 -11.35
N GLY A 107 2.93 -2.30 -12.09
CA GLY A 107 3.70 -3.50 -12.42
C GLY A 107 5.01 -3.54 -11.67
N LEU A 108 5.48 -4.76 -11.36
CA LEU A 108 6.86 -5.05 -11.01
C LEU A 108 7.47 -5.91 -12.12
N SER A 109 8.73 -5.66 -12.40
CA SER A 109 9.50 -6.42 -13.39
C SER A 109 10.83 -6.82 -12.76
N ILE A 110 11.35 -8.01 -13.13
CA ILE A 110 12.64 -8.49 -12.63
C ILE A 110 13.70 -8.42 -13.71
N GLY A 111 14.91 -8.02 -13.31
CA GLY A 111 16.11 -8.15 -14.13
C GLY A 111 16.98 -9.28 -13.60
N TYR A 112 17.32 -10.25 -14.45
CA TYR A 112 18.00 -11.46 -14.05
C TYR A 112 18.91 -12.02 -15.15
N ARG A 113 19.73 -12.98 -14.74
CA ARG A 113 20.49 -13.85 -15.65
C ARG A 113 19.98 -15.28 -15.46
N GLU A 114 19.78 -15.96 -16.56
CA GLU A 114 19.42 -17.39 -16.55
C GLU A 114 20.61 -18.24 -16.14
N ILE A 115 20.41 -19.14 -15.19
CA ILE A 115 21.42 -20.11 -14.76
C ILE A 115 21.01 -21.52 -15.21
N GLU A 116 19.72 -21.88 -14.99
CA GLU A 116 19.21 -23.18 -15.39
C GLU A 116 17.81 -23.03 -15.99
N THR A 117 17.65 -23.57 -17.20
CA THR A 117 16.36 -23.60 -17.89
C THR A 117 16.11 -25.00 -18.47
N GLU A 118 14.84 -25.32 -18.70
CA GLU A 118 14.43 -26.61 -19.27
C GLU A 118 13.27 -26.38 -20.25
N PRO A 119 13.30 -27.01 -21.44
CA PRO A 119 12.15 -26.92 -22.35
C PRO A 119 11.00 -27.83 -21.88
N ASP A 120 9.76 -27.33 -22.02
CA ASP A 120 8.52 -28.07 -21.74
C ASP A 120 7.52 -27.77 -22.88
N GLY A 121 7.65 -28.53 -23.97
CA GLY A 121 6.93 -28.25 -25.21
C GLY A 121 7.31 -26.90 -25.80
N ASN A 122 6.33 -26.01 -25.93
CA ASN A 122 6.53 -24.64 -26.43
C ASN A 122 6.82 -23.62 -25.28
N VAL A 123 6.96 -24.11 -24.05
CA VAL A 123 7.23 -23.28 -22.88
C VAL A 123 8.67 -23.52 -22.41
N ARG A 124 9.33 -22.48 -21.96
CA ARG A 124 10.65 -22.56 -21.36
C ARG A 124 10.55 -22.39 -19.84
N LEU A 125 10.91 -23.43 -19.10
CA LEU A 125 10.90 -23.40 -17.64
C LEU A 125 12.17 -22.72 -17.13
N LEU A 126 12.01 -21.70 -16.30
CA LEU A 126 13.10 -20.99 -15.66
C LEU A 126 13.26 -21.56 -14.26
N LYS A 127 14.30 -22.40 -14.07
CA LYS A 127 14.50 -23.20 -12.85
C LYS A 127 15.46 -22.57 -11.87
N LYS A 128 16.49 -21.85 -12.38
CA LYS A 128 17.42 -21.05 -11.54
C LYS A 128 17.75 -19.74 -12.23
N LEU A 129 17.65 -18.67 -11.46
CA LEU A 129 17.87 -17.31 -11.95
C LEU A 129 18.80 -16.57 -10.99
N GLU A 130 19.75 -15.81 -11.53
CA GLU A 130 20.51 -14.85 -10.75
C GLU A 130 19.79 -13.50 -10.84
N LEU A 131 19.20 -13.07 -9.74
CA LEU A 131 18.37 -11.88 -9.65
C LEU A 131 19.25 -10.67 -9.40
N TYR A 132 19.12 -9.63 -10.21
CA TYR A 132 19.88 -8.39 -10.07
C TYR A 132 19.02 -7.25 -9.52
N GLU A 133 17.76 -7.16 -9.99
CA GLU A 133 16.89 -6.05 -9.60
C GLU A 133 15.42 -6.44 -9.72
N ILE A 134 14.57 -5.70 -9.00
CA ILE A 134 13.12 -5.71 -9.16
C ILE A 134 12.69 -4.23 -9.25
N SER A 135 12.02 -3.87 -10.34
CA SER A 135 11.70 -2.48 -10.67
C SER A 135 10.20 -2.24 -10.82
N PRO A 136 9.68 -1.13 -10.29
CA PRO A 136 8.38 -0.63 -10.74
C PRO A 136 8.43 -0.23 -12.23
N VAL A 137 7.42 -0.69 -12.99
CA VAL A 137 7.35 -0.46 -14.44
C VAL A 137 5.93 -0.06 -14.87
N ALA A 138 5.85 0.69 -15.98
CA ALA A 138 4.58 1.11 -16.57
C ALA A 138 3.87 -0.02 -17.32
N PHE A 139 4.63 -0.90 -17.97
CA PHE A 139 4.09 -1.94 -18.85
C PHE A 139 4.63 -3.32 -18.44
N PRO A 140 3.96 -4.03 -17.52
CA PRO A 140 4.37 -5.40 -17.22
C PRO A 140 4.06 -6.35 -18.40
N ALA A 141 4.94 -7.29 -18.66
CA ALA A 141 4.78 -8.25 -19.76
C ALA A 141 3.58 -9.19 -19.56
N ASN A 142 3.14 -9.39 -18.34
CA ASN A 142 1.97 -10.21 -18.06
C ASN A 142 0.69 -9.36 -18.04
N ARG A 143 -0.01 -9.31 -19.19
CA ARG A 143 -1.25 -8.53 -19.35
C ARG A 143 -2.44 -9.02 -18.51
N ARG A 144 -2.38 -10.25 -17.96
CA ARG A 144 -3.46 -10.81 -17.12
C ARG A 144 -3.40 -10.35 -15.65
N ALA A 145 -2.28 -9.81 -15.26
CA ALA A 145 -2.11 -9.36 -13.90
C ALA A 145 -2.66 -7.94 -13.75
N ARG A 146 -3.92 -7.84 -13.38
CA ARG A 146 -4.55 -6.56 -13.02
C ARG A 146 -4.27 -6.25 -11.55
N ILE A 147 -4.02 -4.99 -11.26
CA ILE A 147 -4.01 -4.50 -9.89
C ILE A 147 -5.39 -4.79 -9.30
N GLU A 148 -5.47 -5.73 -8.39
CA GLU A 148 -6.63 -5.79 -7.50
C GLU A 148 -6.53 -4.53 -6.63
N ALA A 149 -7.59 -3.72 -6.67
CA ALA A 149 -7.66 -2.49 -5.89
C ALA A 149 -7.61 -2.84 -4.40
N VAL A 150 -6.40 -2.89 -3.86
CA VAL A 150 -6.21 -3.14 -2.44
C VAL A 150 -6.18 -1.81 -1.71
N LYS A 151 -7.21 -1.59 -0.93
CA LYS A 151 -7.29 -0.70 0.24
C LYS A 151 -6.89 0.79 0.09
N PHE A 152 -6.89 1.33 -1.13
CA PHE A 152 -6.89 2.78 -1.30
C PHE A 152 -8.12 3.40 -0.63
N GLY A 153 -9.28 2.74 -0.76
CA GLY A 153 -10.51 3.17 -0.10
C GLY A 153 -10.41 3.22 1.42
N GLU A 154 -9.65 2.32 2.04
CA GLU A 154 -9.45 2.35 3.50
C GLU A 154 -8.52 3.49 3.93
N LEU A 155 -7.43 3.73 3.20
CA LEU A 155 -6.50 4.82 3.54
C LEU A 155 -7.13 6.19 3.28
N GLU A 156 -7.85 6.36 2.16
CA GLU A 156 -8.64 7.56 1.88
C GLU A 156 -9.79 7.72 2.88
N ALA A 157 -10.42 6.62 3.27
CA ALA A 157 -11.46 6.64 4.31
C ALA A 157 -10.85 7.02 5.67
N LEU A 158 -9.64 6.51 5.98
CA LEU A 158 -8.91 6.86 7.19
C LEU A 158 -8.46 8.32 7.18
N ALA A 159 -7.96 8.81 6.04
CA ALA A 159 -7.57 10.23 5.86
C ALA A 159 -8.79 11.14 5.99
N ARG A 160 -9.89 10.82 5.28
CA ARG A 160 -11.18 11.55 5.41
C ARG A 160 -11.72 11.49 6.84
N ARG A 161 -11.55 10.37 7.53
CA ARG A 161 -11.91 10.20 8.93
C ARG A 161 -11.07 11.11 9.83
N GLY A 162 -9.77 11.22 9.56
CA GLY A 162 -8.86 12.14 10.25
C GLY A 162 -9.25 13.59 10.04
N GLU A 163 -9.52 14.00 8.80
CA GLU A 163 -9.98 15.36 8.45
C GLU A 163 -11.30 15.70 9.14
N ARG A 164 -12.28 14.79 9.14
CA ARG A 164 -13.56 14.95 9.80
C ARG A 164 -13.43 15.08 11.33
N LEU A 165 -12.52 14.30 11.94
CA LEU A 165 -12.23 14.39 13.37
C LEU A 165 -11.56 15.72 13.73
N GLN A 166 -10.65 16.22 12.88
CA GLN A 166 -10.02 17.53 13.05
C GLN A 166 -11.06 18.65 12.93
N GLU A 167 -11.97 18.55 11.97
CA GLU A 167 -13.07 19.51 11.79
C GLU A 167 -14.03 19.48 12.99
N LEU A 168 -14.37 18.30 13.48
CA LEU A 168 -15.17 18.14 14.69
C LEU A 168 -14.48 18.82 15.89
N ALA A 169 -13.19 18.57 16.06
CA ALA A 169 -12.40 19.17 17.13
C ALA A 169 -12.32 20.71 16.98
N ARG A 170 -12.26 21.22 15.75
CA ARG A 170 -12.29 22.64 15.45
C ARG A 170 -13.66 23.24 15.83
N CYS A 171 -14.74 22.61 15.42
CA CYS A 171 -16.11 23.05 15.74
C CYS A 171 -16.33 23.10 17.25
N PHE A 172 -15.85 22.09 17.98
CA PHE A 172 -15.92 22.09 19.46
C PHE A 172 -15.09 23.19 20.09
N ARG A 173 -13.90 23.46 19.60
CA ARG A 173 -13.09 24.57 20.10
C ARG A 173 -13.67 25.94 19.78
N UNK A 174 -14.31 25.87 18.66
CA UNK A 174 -14.71 26.89 18.25
C UNK A 174 -15.91 27.20 18.59
N GLY A 175 -16.66 26.57 19.28
CA GLY A 175 -18.07 26.70 19.60
C GLY A 175 -18.98 26.85 18.38
N GLU A 176 -18.50 26.44 17.22
CA GLU A 176 -19.22 26.49 15.96
C GLU A 176 -20.06 25.22 15.76
N PRO A 177 -21.35 25.33 15.42
CA PRO A 177 -22.18 24.12 15.23
C PRO A 177 -21.83 23.38 13.94
N MET A 178 -21.52 22.10 14.04
CA MET A 178 -21.40 21.19 12.91
C MET A 178 -22.79 20.73 12.47
N PRO A 179 -23.07 20.61 11.16
CA PRO A 179 -24.34 20.04 10.71
C PRO A 179 -24.58 18.63 11.26
N ALA A 180 -25.79 18.36 11.75
CA ALA A 180 -26.14 17.08 12.37
C ALA A 180 -25.87 15.88 11.46
N LYS A 181 -26.04 16.05 10.14
CA LYS A 181 -25.74 15.01 9.16
C LYS A 181 -24.26 14.65 9.11
N GLU A 182 -23.37 15.64 9.15
CA GLU A 182 -21.91 15.42 9.19
C GLU A 182 -21.49 14.74 10.49
N PHE A 183 -22.07 15.13 11.60
CA PHE A 183 -21.81 14.50 12.91
C PHE A 183 -22.32 13.04 12.92
N GLU A 184 -23.49 12.76 12.33
CA GLU A 184 -23.99 11.39 12.13
C GLU A 184 -22.99 10.54 11.34
N GLU A 185 -22.46 11.09 10.24
CA GLU A 185 -21.47 10.37 9.40
C GLU A 185 -20.20 10.04 10.20
N ILE A 186 -19.70 10.97 11.00
CA ILE A 186 -18.53 10.74 11.87
C ILE A 186 -18.81 9.60 12.87
N LEU A 187 -19.98 9.58 13.48
CA LEU A 187 -20.38 8.51 14.41
C LEU A 187 -20.46 7.16 13.70
N ARG A 188 -21.01 7.13 12.49
CA ARG A 188 -21.09 5.90 11.69
C ARG A 188 -19.69 5.39 11.31
N ASP A 189 -18.79 6.28 10.93
CA ASP A 189 -17.39 5.96 10.63
C ASP A 189 -16.65 5.46 11.87
N ALA A 190 -17.08 5.90 13.06
CA ALA A 190 -16.56 5.41 14.35
C ALA A 190 -17.16 4.07 14.79
N GLY A 191 -18.07 3.49 13.98
CA GLY A 191 -18.64 2.15 14.23
C GLY A 191 -20.00 2.14 14.92
N PHE A 192 -20.63 3.29 15.15
CA PHE A 192 -21.96 3.34 15.75
C PHE A 192 -23.01 2.85 14.73
N PRO A 193 -24.01 2.03 15.15
CA PRO A 193 -25.14 1.68 14.29
C PRO A 193 -25.89 2.94 13.85
N LYS A 194 -26.48 2.90 12.66
CA LYS A 194 -27.17 4.05 12.07
C LYS A 194 -28.21 4.67 13.02
N SER A 195 -29.01 3.85 13.67
CA SER A 195 -30.04 4.31 14.62
C SER A 195 -29.45 5.09 15.79
N ALA A 196 -28.34 4.60 16.36
CA ALA A 196 -27.63 5.26 17.46
C ALA A 196 -26.97 6.55 16.99
N ALA A 197 -26.31 6.55 15.82
CA ALA A 197 -25.66 7.73 15.24
C ALA A 197 -26.68 8.86 14.99
N VAL A 198 -27.84 8.54 14.40
CA VAL A 198 -28.93 9.50 14.17
C VAL A 198 -29.42 10.08 15.51
N GLN A 199 -29.64 9.23 16.50
CA GLN A 199 -30.14 9.65 17.81
C GLN A 199 -29.14 10.58 18.53
N ILE A 200 -27.85 10.20 18.55
CA ILE A 200 -26.79 11.02 19.16
C ILE A 200 -26.64 12.35 18.43
N ALA A 201 -26.62 12.33 17.08
CA ALA A 201 -26.46 13.52 16.29
C ALA A 201 -27.61 14.51 16.44
N SER A 202 -28.85 14.01 16.55
CA SER A 202 -30.06 14.86 16.65
C SER A 202 -30.33 15.39 18.06
N VAL A 203 -30.09 14.57 19.09
CA VAL A 203 -30.47 14.91 20.48
C VAL A 203 -29.25 15.30 21.31
N GLY A 204 -28.17 14.54 21.22
CA GLY A 204 -26.97 14.73 22.02
C GLY A 204 -26.19 16.01 21.65
N TYR A 205 -26.01 16.25 20.39
CA TYR A 205 -25.26 17.40 19.87
C TYR A 205 -25.95 18.73 20.17
N ALA A 206 -27.26 18.80 19.93
CA ALA A 206 -28.08 19.98 20.23
C ALA A 206 -28.10 20.29 21.74
N LYS A 207 -28.05 19.27 22.57
CA LYS A 207 -28.02 19.45 24.04
C LYS A 207 -26.63 19.90 24.53
N ALA A 208 -25.55 19.38 23.95
CA ALA A 208 -24.18 19.74 24.28
C ALA A 208 -23.89 21.23 23.98
N ILE A 209 -24.36 21.76 22.83
CA ILE A 209 -24.20 23.15 22.47
C ILE A 209 -24.98 24.09 23.39
N ARG A 210 -26.21 23.70 23.79
CA ARG A 210 -27.05 24.51 24.70
C ARG A 210 -26.47 24.60 26.10
N SER A 211 -25.77 23.58 26.58
CA SER A 211 -25.17 23.60 27.92
C SER A 211 -23.95 24.52 28.02
N GLU A 212 -23.27 24.83 26.93
CA GLU A 212 -22.15 25.79 26.92
C GLU A 212 -22.62 27.22 27.05
N SER A 213 -23.82 27.57 26.50
CA SER A 213 -24.38 28.89 26.61
C SER A 213 -24.85 29.26 28.03
N GLU A 214 -24.92 28.27 28.94
CA GLU A 214 -25.37 28.42 30.32
C GLU A 214 -24.27 28.19 31.38
N GLY A 215 -23.01 28.08 30.99
CA GLY A 215 -21.85 28.18 31.90
C GLY A 215 -21.61 27.00 32.84
N SER A 216 -21.70 25.77 32.36
CA SER A 216 -21.41 24.61 33.22
C SER A 216 -20.62 23.46 32.53
N LYS A 217 -19.45 23.22 33.08
CA LYS A 217 -18.66 21.97 33.11
C LYS A 217 -17.85 21.57 31.86
N ALA A 218 -16.64 22.09 31.81
CA ALA A 218 -15.56 21.64 30.94
C ALA A 218 -15.14 20.14 31.17
N ASN A 219 -15.49 19.55 32.31
CA ASN A 219 -15.02 18.20 32.71
C ASN A 219 -15.79 17.05 32.05
N GLU A 220 -17.08 17.22 31.78
CA GLU A 220 -17.89 16.16 31.15
C GLU A 220 -17.61 16.02 29.64
N GLN A 221 -17.22 17.12 28.99
CA GLN A 221 -16.85 17.16 27.57
C GLN A 221 -15.52 16.45 27.31
N ALA A 222 -14.55 16.63 28.18
CA ALA A 222 -13.27 15.94 28.11
C ALA A 222 -13.42 14.43 28.30
N ALA A 223 -14.31 14.00 29.18
CA ALA A 223 -14.61 12.59 29.41
C ALA A 223 -15.30 11.93 28.21
N PHE A 224 -16.22 12.65 27.54
CA PHE A 224 -16.90 12.16 26.33
C PHE A 224 -15.91 12.00 25.16
N LEU A 225 -15.03 12.98 24.94
CA LEU A 225 -14.00 12.92 23.92
C LEU A 225 -12.97 11.81 24.19
N GLN A 226 -12.60 11.61 25.45
CA GLN A 226 -11.70 10.52 25.83
C GLN A 226 -12.34 9.13 25.64
N ALA A 227 -13.64 9.01 25.84
CA ALA A 227 -14.36 7.77 25.59
C ALA A 227 -14.42 7.45 24.08
N LEU A 228 -14.60 8.46 23.23
CA LEU A 228 -14.58 8.33 21.77
C LEU A 228 -13.19 7.93 21.21
N LEU A 229 -12.12 8.34 21.90
CA LEU A 229 -10.74 8.06 21.45
C LEU A 229 -10.20 6.71 21.94
N ARG A 230 -10.89 6.06 22.89
CA ARG A 230 -10.49 4.78 23.47
C ARG A 230 -11.23 3.56 22.89
N GLY A 231 -12.23 3.75 22.05
CA GLY A 231 -12.95 2.68 21.34
C GLY A 231 -12.35 2.44 19.97
#